data_9ca9a5a3291e9e58d90f8a8af81d7bf2
#
_entry.id   9ca9a5a3291e9e58d90f8a8af81d7bf2
#
_cell.length_a   1.000
_cell.length_b   1.000
_cell.length_c   1.000
_cell.angle_alpha   90.00
_cell.angle_beta   90.00
_cell.angle_gamma   90.00
#
_symmetry.space_group_name_H-M   'P 1'
#
loop_
_entity.id
_entity.type
_entity.pdbx_description
1 polymer ?
#
loop_
_entity_poly.entity_id
_entity_poly.type
_entity_poly.pdbx_seq_one_letter_code
_entity_poly.pdbx_strand_id
1 'polypeptide(L)'
;MPTPHNNANKGDFAKTVLMPGDPLRAKFIAETFLTEPKLVNNVRGVQGYTGTYKGVPVSVMASGMGIPSIGIYSYELYTQYDVENIIRVGSAGAMRADLELGSVVAGQGACTNSDFASQYELGGSYAPICNFELLMAAVESARELGVKMPVGNLYSSDTFYDAAGRNMRFAKMGVMAVEMEAAGLYCTAAYTGKRALAICSISDNLVNGTELSADERQTTFTNMMKIALEVAVKMAAKK
;
A
#
# COMPACT_ATOMS: atom_id res chain seq x y z
N MET A 1 23.58 -0.31 5.54
CA MET A 1 24.33 0.74 4.80
C MET A 1 23.32 1.50 3.95
N PRO A 2 23.47 2.80 3.75
CA PRO A 2 22.61 3.56 2.85
C PRO A 2 22.61 2.98 1.44
N THR A 3 21.46 3.07 0.76
CA THR A 3 21.29 2.73 -0.64
C THR A 3 21.25 4.01 -1.50
N PRO A 4 21.21 3.94 -2.83
CA PRO A 4 21.04 5.12 -3.67
C PRO A 4 19.70 5.87 -3.44
N HIS A 5 18.72 5.23 -2.81
CA HIS A 5 17.37 5.76 -2.63
C HIS A 5 16.97 5.94 -1.15
N ASN A 6 17.81 5.49 -0.22
CA ASN A 6 17.51 5.55 1.21
C ASN A 6 18.77 5.72 2.04
N ASN A 7 18.82 6.76 2.87
CA ASN A 7 19.96 7.09 3.71
C ASN A 7 19.82 6.67 5.18
N ALA A 8 18.80 5.88 5.51
CA ALA A 8 18.64 5.30 6.82
C ALA A 8 19.76 4.31 7.18
N ASN A 9 19.96 4.08 8.45
CA ASN A 9 20.84 3.03 8.95
C ASN A 9 20.08 1.72 9.14
N LYS A 10 20.80 0.61 9.21
CA LYS A 10 20.20 -0.67 9.57
C LYS A 10 19.63 -0.58 10.99
N GLY A 11 18.33 -0.94 11.13
CA GLY A 11 17.61 -0.83 12.38
C GLY A 11 16.82 0.47 12.57
N ASP A 12 16.95 1.45 11.68
CA ASP A 12 16.15 2.67 11.72
C ASP A 12 14.67 2.39 11.33
N PHE A 13 14.41 1.39 10.49
CA PHE A 13 13.05 0.96 10.16
C PHE A 13 12.52 -0.14 11.08
N ALA A 14 11.24 -0.06 11.41
CA ALA A 14 10.52 -1.11 12.12
C ALA A 14 10.24 -2.31 11.19
N LYS A 15 9.85 -3.45 11.78
CA LYS A 15 9.49 -4.68 11.02
C LYS A 15 8.26 -4.51 10.13
N THR A 16 7.38 -3.57 10.45
CA THR A 16 6.20 -3.25 9.66
C THR A 16 6.27 -1.80 9.19
N VAL A 17 6.13 -1.60 7.87
CA VAL A 17 6.14 -0.29 7.21
C VAL A 17 4.79 -0.06 6.55
N LEU A 18 4.14 1.06 6.87
CA LEU A 18 3.02 1.58 6.12
C LEU A 18 3.55 2.39 4.93
N MET A 19 3.06 2.11 3.73
CA MET A 19 3.64 2.67 2.50
C MET A 19 2.58 3.40 1.66
N PRO A 20 2.36 4.72 1.91
CA PRO A 20 1.59 5.57 1.00
C PRO A 20 2.43 5.91 -0.25
N GLY A 21 1.77 6.26 -1.37
CA GLY A 21 2.48 6.78 -2.55
C GLY A 21 3.05 8.19 -2.32
N ASP A 22 2.30 9.02 -1.62
CA ASP A 22 2.54 10.44 -1.40
C ASP A 22 3.43 10.69 -0.16
N PRO A 23 4.58 11.41 -0.30
CA PRO A 23 5.44 11.77 0.83
C PRO A 23 4.74 12.62 1.90
N LEU A 24 3.84 13.52 1.51
CA LEU A 24 3.09 14.34 2.46
C LEU A 24 2.10 13.50 3.26
N ARG A 25 1.52 12.46 2.67
CA ARG A 25 0.71 11.49 3.41
C ARG A 25 1.57 10.66 4.36
N ALA A 26 2.80 10.29 3.98
CA ALA A 26 3.72 9.61 4.90
C ALA A 26 4.00 10.47 6.14
N LYS A 27 4.27 11.75 5.94
CA LYS A 27 4.45 12.73 7.02
C LYS A 27 3.19 12.85 7.87
N PHE A 28 2.02 13.02 7.24
CA PHE A 28 0.73 13.13 7.94
C PHE A 28 0.45 11.91 8.83
N ILE A 29 0.65 10.70 8.33
CA ILE A 29 0.47 9.47 9.13
C ILE A 29 1.43 9.46 10.32
N ALA A 30 2.70 9.77 10.10
CA ALA A 30 3.70 9.76 11.15
C ALA A 30 3.38 10.78 12.25
N GLU A 31 3.11 12.03 11.89
CA GLU A 31 2.85 13.12 12.84
C GLU A 31 1.49 12.99 13.56
N THR A 32 0.48 12.35 12.91
CA THR A 32 -0.86 12.21 13.49
C THR A 32 -0.99 11.00 14.40
N PHE A 33 -0.36 9.89 14.04
CA PHE A 33 -0.64 8.60 14.70
C PHE A 33 0.53 8.02 15.47
N LEU A 34 1.78 8.36 15.14
CA LEU A 34 2.93 7.79 15.84
C LEU A 34 3.36 8.67 17.02
N THR A 35 3.79 8.03 18.10
CA THR A 35 4.47 8.68 19.21
C THR A 35 5.95 8.80 18.85
N GLU A 36 6.51 10.00 19.08
CA GLU A 36 7.92 10.35 18.83
C GLU A 36 8.42 9.96 17.42
N PRO A 37 7.73 10.37 16.33
CA PRO A 37 8.16 10.04 14.99
C PRO A 37 9.50 10.72 14.64
N LYS A 38 10.44 9.93 14.16
CA LYS A 38 11.75 10.40 13.69
C LYS A 38 11.84 10.25 12.18
N LEU A 39 12.27 11.30 11.47
CA LEU A 39 12.59 11.24 10.05
C LEU A 39 13.87 10.41 9.87
N VAL A 40 13.77 9.26 9.22
CA VAL A 40 14.89 8.33 8.98
C VAL A 40 15.34 8.30 7.52
N ASN A 41 14.52 8.78 6.60
CA ASN A 41 14.87 8.95 5.19
C ASN A 41 14.24 10.21 4.59
N ASN A 42 14.99 10.91 3.73
CA ASN A 42 14.48 12.00 2.89
C ASN A 42 15.20 12.09 1.54
N VAL A 43 15.83 11.00 1.10
CA VAL A 43 16.48 10.95 -0.22
C VAL A 43 15.40 11.15 -1.29
N ARG A 44 15.66 12.03 -2.25
CA ARG A 44 14.71 12.39 -3.34
C ARG A 44 13.35 12.91 -2.87
N GLY A 45 13.25 13.39 -1.61
CA GLY A 45 11.98 13.80 -1.02
C GLY A 45 11.05 12.64 -0.64
N VAL A 46 11.50 11.40 -0.78
CA VAL A 46 10.74 10.21 -0.36
C VAL A 46 10.91 10.02 1.13
N GLN A 47 10.03 10.66 1.88
CA GLN A 47 10.11 10.72 3.33
C GLN A 47 9.79 9.38 3.98
N GLY A 48 10.63 8.97 4.94
CA GLY A 48 10.44 7.81 5.80
C GLY A 48 10.57 8.19 7.27
N TYR A 49 9.65 7.72 8.09
CA TYR A 49 9.57 7.99 9.52
C TYR A 49 9.46 6.69 10.31
N THR A 50 10.01 6.69 11.52
CA THR A 50 9.83 5.60 12.49
C THR A 50 9.44 6.17 13.84
N GLY A 51 8.44 5.58 14.46
CA GLY A 51 7.94 5.92 15.80
C GLY A 51 7.25 4.72 16.43
N THR A 52 6.37 4.95 17.39
CA THR A 52 5.59 3.88 18.02
C THR A 52 4.09 4.15 17.89
N TYR A 53 3.32 3.07 17.73
CA TYR A 53 1.87 3.09 17.80
C TYR A 53 1.41 2.04 18.82
N LYS A 54 0.68 2.46 19.86
CA LYS A 54 0.29 1.59 20.99
C LYS A 54 1.49 0.81 21.60
N GLY A 55 2.67 1.45 21.67
CA GLY A 55 3.89 0.85 22.20
C GLY A 55 4.64 -0.07 21.20
N VAL A 56 4.13 -0.28 20.00
CA VAL A 56 4.76 -1.10 18.96
C VAL A 56 5.52 -0.20 17.97
N PRO A 57 6.80 -0.49 17.64
CA PRO A 57 7.51 0.21 16.61
C PRO A 57 6.84 0.05 15.23
N VAL A 58 6.58 1.16 14.56
CA VAL A 58 6.00 1.21 13.22
C VAL A 58 6.73 2.25 12.39
N SER A 59 7.00 1.94 11.14
CA SER A 59 7.53 2.91 10.19
C SER A 59 6.48 3.29 9.15
N VAL A 60 6.62 4.48 8.62
CA VAL A 60 5.85 4.97 7.48
C VAL A 60 6.83 5.52 6.45
N MET A 61 6.78 5.06 5.23
CA MET A 61 7.65 5.56 4.15
C MET A 61 6.88 5.64 2.84
N ALA A 62 7.04 6.76 2.13
CA ALA A 62 6.44 6.90 0.81
C ALA A 62 7.04 5.93 -0.21
N SER A 63 6.25 5.54 -1.20
CA SER A 63 6.70 4.71 -2.33
C SER A 63 6.91 5.50 -3.62
N GLY A 64 6.44 6.76 -3.70
CA GLY A 64 6.17 7.39 -4.99
C GLY A 64 4.99 6.71 -5.70
N MET A 65 4.83 6.98 -6.98
CA MET A 65 3.74 6.45 -7.82
C MET A 65 4.27 5.43 -8.82
N GLY A 66 3.48 4.38 -9.05
CA GLY A 66 3.71 3.36 -10.07
C GLY A 66 4.57 2.18 -9.60
N ILE A 67 4.39 1.06 -10.30
CA ILE A 67 5.06 -0.21 -10.01
C ILE A 67 6.59 -0.08 -9.98
N PRO A 68 7.27 0.62 -10.91
CA PRO A 68 8.72 0.76 -10.86
C PRO A 68 9.20 1.47 -9.58
N SER A 69 8.47 2.48 -9.12
CA SER A 69 8.83 3.22 -7.91
C SER A 69 8.69 2.37 -6.66
N ILE A 70 7.51 1.76 -6.43
CA ILE A 70 7.32 0.91 -5.25
C ILE A 70 8.24 -0.31 -5.27
N GLY A 71 8.58 -0.82 -6.46
CA GLY A 71 9.52 -1.92 -6.65
C GLY A 71 10.91 -1.59 -6.07
N ILE A 72 11.42 -0.38 -6.31
CA ILE A 72 12.70 0.08 -5.75
C ILE A 72 12.63 0.11 -4.22
N TYR A 73 11.71 0.89 -3.66
CA TYR A 73 11.67 1.15 -2.22
C TYR A 73 11.30 -0.09 -1.40
N SER A 74 10.35 -0.90 -1.87
CA SER A 74 9.99 -2.14 -1.17
C SER A 74 11.12 -3.17 -1.20
N TYR A 75 11.81 -3.31 -2.32
CA TYR A 75 12.96 -4.21 -2.41
C TYR A 75 14.07 -3.83 -1.44
N GLU A 76 14.44 -2.54 -1.39
CA GLU A 76 15.47 -2.06 -0.46
C GLU A 76 15.05 -2.25 1.00
N LEU A 77 13.79 -1.92 1.36
CA LEU A 77 13.29 -2.12 2.71
C LEU A 77 13.35 -3.59 3.14
N TYR A 78 12.96 -4.51 2.27
CA TYR A 78 12.99 -5.94 2.55
C TYR A 78 14.42 -6.50 2.66
N THR A 79 15.33 -6.10 1.77
CA THR A 79 16.65 -6.73 1.63
C THR A 79 17.75 -6.04 2.43
N GLN A 80 17.65 -4.71 2.65
CA GLN A 80 18.70 -3.92 3.28
C GLN A 80 18.35 -3.47 4.70
N TYR A 81 17.05 -3.29 5.01
CA TYR A 81 16.59 -2.70 6.26
C TYR A 81 15.79 -3.68 7.15
N ASP A 82 15.79 -4.96 6.81
CA ASP A 82 15.22 -6.03 7.64
C ASP A 82 13.71 -5.86 7.92
N VAL A 83 12.99 -5.21 7.00
CA VAL A 83 11.54 -5.08 7.03
C VAL A 83 10.90 -6.42 6.69
N GLU A 84 9.86 -6.80 7.41
CA GLU A 84 9.14 -8.06 7.23
C GLU A 84 7.78 -7.88 6.55
N ASN A 85 7.10 -6.77 6.86
CA ASN A 85 5.77 -6.49 6.38
C ASN A 85 5.71 -5.10 5.75
N ILE A 86 5.17 -4.99 4.56
CA ILE A 86 4.80 -3.70 3.97
C ILE A 86 3.29 -3.68 3.72
N ILE A 87 2.62 -2.65 4.28
CA ILE A 87 1.21 -2.41 4.08
C ILE A 87 1.08 -1.14 3.26
N ARG A 88 0.73 -1.29 1.98
CA ARG A 88 0.40 -0.14 1.14
C ARG A 88 -0.89 0.49 1.65
N VAL A 89 -0.86 1.80 1.86
CA VAL A 89 -2.00 2.63 2.27
C VAL A 89 -2.23 3.72 1.23
N GLY A 90 -2.95 3.34 0.16
CA GLY A 90 -3.08 4.13 -1.05
C GLY A 90 -4.47 4.68 -1.30
N SER A 91 -4.60 5.52 -2.33
CA SER A 91 -5.88 5.85 -2.96
C SER A 91 -6.13 4.95 -4.17
N ALA A 92 -7.40 4.74 -4.53
CA ALA A 92 -7.79 3.96 -5.69
C ALA A 92 -9.08 4.54 -6.30
N GLY A 93 -9.20 4.42 -7.62
CA GLY A 93 -10.43 4.73 -8.34
C GLY A 93 -11.38 3.52 -8.32
N ALA A 94 -12.60 3.69 -7.81
CA ALA A 94 -13.59 2.61 -7.80
C ALA A 94 -14.07 2.27 -9.21
N MET A 95 -14.15 0.99 -9.50
CA MET A 95 -14.72 0.43 -10.74
C MET A 95 -16.09 -0.25 -10.51
N ARG A 96 -16.67 -0.04 -9.34
CA ARG A 96 -18.00 -0.50 -8.91
C ARG A 96 -18.80 0.68 -8.37
N ALA A 97 -20.08 0.76 -8.76
CA ALA A 97 -20.96 1.88 -8.37
C ALA A 97 -21.25 1.94 -6.86
N ASP A 98 -21.20 0.77 -6.16
CA ASP A 98 -21.51 0.64 -4.74
C ASP A 98 -20.32 1.00 -3.80
N LEU A 99 -19.17 1.36 -4.35
CA LEU A 99 -18.00 1.84 -3.60
C LEU A 99 -18.02 3.36 -3.57
N GLU A 100 -18.51 3.91 -2.48
CA GLU A 100 -18.56 5.37 -2.26
C GLU A 100 -17.18 5.97 -1.99
N LEU A 101 -17.05 7.28 -2.16
CA LEU A 101 -15.82 8.03 -1.80
C LEU A 101 -15.51 7.82 -0.32
N GLY A 102 -14.22 7.61 -0.01
CA GLY A 102 -13.76 7.31 1.34
C GLY A 102 -13.93 5.85 1.79
N SER A 103 -14.66 5.01 1.02
CA SER A 103 -14.73 3.56 1.29
C SER A 103 -13.33 2.95 1.32
N VAL A 104 -13.14 1.97 2.21
CA VAL A 104 -11.87 1.24 2.31
C VAL A 104 -12.02 -0.13 1.64
N VAL A 105 -11.05 -0.51 0.81
CA VAL A 105 -10.98 -1.82 0.16
C VAL A 105 -9.63 -2.48 0.40
N ALA A 106 -9.59 -3.82 0.48
CA ALA A 106 -8.36 -4.59 0.58
C ALA A 106 -8.13 -5.44 -0.68
N GLY A 107 -6.92 -5.38 -1.22
CA GLY A 107 -6.50 -6.16 -2.39
C GLY A 107 -6.05 -7.56 -2.02
N GLN A 108 -6.89 -8.56 -2.19
CA GLN A 108 -6.50 -9.97 -2.08
C GLN A 108 -5.55 -10.39 -3.20
N GLY A 109 -5.80 -9.91 -4.41
CA GLY A 109 -4.96 -10.05 -5.57
C GLY A 109 -4.90 -8.73 -6.35
N ALA A 110 -3.95 -8.62 -7.26
CA ALA A 110 -3.81 -7.44 -8.12
C ALA A 110 -3.56 -7.86 -9.56
N CYS A 111 -4.55 -7.61 -10.43
CA CYS A 111 -4.36 -7.66 -11.88
C CYS A 111 -3.43 -6.53 -12.31
N THR A 112 -2.75 -6.66 -13.43
CA THR A 112 -1.90 -5.58 -13.95
C THR A 112 -1.75 -5.67 -15.46
N ASN A 113 -1.43 -4.54 -16.09
CA ASN A 113 -0.93 -4.45 -17.46
C ASN A 113 0.59 -4.22 -17.51
N SER A 114 1.25 -4.20 -16.35
CA SER A 114 2.70 -4.07 -16.25
C SER A 114 3.40 -5.39 -16.56
N ASP A 115 4.54 -5.29 -17.23
CA ASP A 115 5.45 -6.43 -17.45
C ASP A 115 6.48 -6.59 -16.31
N PHE A 116 6.23 -6.01 -15.14
CA PHE A 116 7.17 -5.99 -14.03
C PHE A 116 7.65 -7.39 -13.61
N ALA A 117 6.75 -8.39 -13.67
CA ALA A 117 7.07 -9.75 -13.26
C ALA A 117 8.00 -10.48 -14.24
N SER A 118 8.17 -9.99 -15.49
CA SER A 118 9.05 -10.61 -16.49
C SER A 118 10.50 -10.68 -16.04
N GLN A 119 10.97 -9.75 -15.22
CA GLN A 119 12.31 -9.75 -14.65
C GLN A 119 12.65 -11.00 -13.83
N TYR A 120 11.65 -11.74 -13.37
CA TYR A 120 11.85 -12.97 -12.59
C TYR A 120 11.96 -14.24 -13.46
N GLU A 121 11.82 -14.13 -14.79
CA GLU A 121 12.01 -15.20 -15.78
C GLU A 121 11.27 -16.52 -15.44
N LEU A 122 10.02 -16.42 -14.95
CA LEU A 122 9.26 -17.56 -14.44
C LEU A 122 8.76 -18.52 -15.53
N GLY A 123 8.82 -18.15 -16.81
CA GLY A 123 8.33 -18.96 -17.92
C GLY A 123 6.80 -19.11 -17.97
N GLY A 124 6.06 -18.27 -17.22
CA GLY A 124 4.60 -18.29 -17.14
C GLY A 124 4.06 -17.02 -16.50
N SER A 125 2.72 -16.94 -16.32
CA SER A 125 2.07 -15.82 -15.65
C SER A 125 2.12 -15.99 -14.13
N TYR A 126 2.60 -14.99 -13.42
CA TYR A 126 2.53 -14.91 -11.97
C TYR A 126 1.22 -14.24 -11.54
N ALA A 127 0.56 -14.76 -10.52
CA ALA A 127 -0.61 -14.15 -9.89
C ALA A 127 -0.19 -13.34 -8.65
N PRO A 128 -0.11 -12.00 -8.73
CA PRO A 128 0.24 -11.16 -7.59
C PRO A 128 -0.87 -11.23 -6.51
N ILE A 129 -0.57 -11.86 -5.38
CA ILE A 129 -1.49 -12.00 -4.24
C ILE A 129 -0.87 -11.45 -2.96
N CYS A 130 -1.71 -10.95 -2.06
CA CYS A 130 -1.29 -10.49 -0.75
C CYS A 130 -0.90 -11.64 0.19
N ASN A 131 -0.24 -11.30 1.29
CA ASN A 131 -0.05 -12.26 2.38
C ASN A 131 -1.37 -12.46 3.15
N PHE A 132 -1.77 -13.72 3.33
CA PHE A 132 -3.04 -14.09 3.97
C PHE A 132 -3.13 -13.64 5.44
N GLU A 133 -2.04 -13.72 6.20
CA GLU A 133 -2.05 -13.31 7.61
C GLU A 133 -2.25 -11.80 7.78
N LEU A 134 -1.62 -10.99 6.91
CA LEU A 134 -1.83 -9.55 6.88
C LEU A 134 -3.28 -9.21 6.50
N LEU A 135 -3.84 -9.93 5.52
CA LEU A 135 -5.23 -9.74 5.10
C LEU A 135 -6.20 -10.07 6.22
N MET A 136 -6.02 -11.21 6.90
CA MET A 136 -6.86 -11.59 8.03
C MET A 136 -6.80 -10.58 9.16
N ALA A 137 -5.59 -10.13 9.53
CA ALA A 137 -5.42 -9.08 10.53
C ALA A 137 -6.13 -7.78 10.13
N ALA A 138 -6.10 -7.40 8.84
CA ALA A 138 -6.80 -6.21 8.34
C ALA A 138 -8.33 -6.37 8.40
N VAL A 139 -8.87 -7.53 8.04
CA VAL A 139 -10.30 -7.81 8.12
C VAL A 139 -10.80 -7.76 9.58
N GLU A 140 -10.05 -8.35 10.51
CA GLU A 140 -10.35 -8.27 11.95
C GLU A 140 -10.31 -6.82 12.44
N SER A 141 -9.24 -6.08 12.11
CA SER A 141 -9.09 -4.67 12.52
C SER A 141 -10.20 -3.78 11.96
N ALA A 142 -10.60 -4.00 10.71
CA ALA A 142 -11.74 -3.28 10.12
C ALA A 142 -13.04 -3.55 10.89
N ARG A 143 -13.31 -4.81 11.26
CA ARG A 143 -14.50 -5.19 12.06
C ARG A 143 -14.47 -4.54 13.45
N GLU A 144 -13.33 -4.56 14.14
CA GLU A 144 -13.15 -3.95 15.46
C GLU A 144 -13.37 -2.43 15.43
N LEU A 145 -12.98 -1.78 14.32
CA LEU A 145 -13.18 -0.35 14.09
C LEU A 145 -14.56 0.00 13.52
N GLY A 146 -15.43 -0.99 13.25
CA GLY A 146 -16.74 -0.77 12.65
C GLY A 146 -16.68 -0.30 11.20
N VAL A 147 -15.58 -0.57 10.47
CA VAL A 147 -15.37 -0.15 9.08
C VAL A 147 -15.70 -1.29 8.14
N LYS A 148 -16.63 -1.05 7.20
CA LYS A 148 -16.90 -1.98 6.09
C LYS A 148 -15.71 -1.95 5.12
N MET A 149 -15.04 -3.08 4.94
CA MET A 149 -13.89 -3.22 4.05
C MET A 149 -14.06 -4.44 3.13
N PRO A 150 -14.62 -4.25 1.92
CA PRO A 150 -14.64 -5.29 0.89
C PRO A 150 -13.24 -5.78 0.54
N VAL A 151 -13.13 -7.09 0.29
CA VAL A 151 -11.90 -7.78 -0.12
C VAL A 151 -12.09 -8.35 -1.51
N GLY A 152 -11.12 -8.15 -2.40
CA GLY A 152 -11.15 -8.69 -3.76
C GLY A 152 -9.96 -8.24 -4.60
N ASN A 153 -10.06 -8.36 -5.92
CA ASN A 153 -8.99 -7.96 -6.81
C ASN A 153 -8.94 -6.45 -7.00
N LEU A 154 -7.70 -5.92 -7.03
CA LEU A 154 -7.37 -4.60 -7.54
C LEU A 154 -6.83 -4.70 -8.97
N TYR A 155 -6.71 -3.57 -9.64
CA TYR A 155 -5.97 -3.46 -10.90
C TYR A 155 -4.86 -2.42 -10.73
N SER A 156 -3.61 -2.85 -10.84
CA SER A 156 -2.44 -1.98 -10.86
C SER A 156 -2.13 -1.59 -12.30
N SER A 157 -2.40 -0.34 -12.65
CA SER A 157 -2.18 0.20 -14.00
C SER A 157 -0.85 0.95 -14.08
N ASP A 158 -0.11 0.77 -15.19
CA ASP A 158 1.09 1.57 -15.48
C ASP A 158 0.74 2.99 -15.96
N THR A 159 -0.53 3.27 -16.26
CA THR A 159 -0.97 4.57 -16.72
C THR A 159 -2.14 5.07 -15.88
N PHE A 160 -2.08 6.35 -15.46
CA PHE A 160 -3.20 7.00 -14.77
C PHE A 160 -4.32 7.35 -15.75
N TYR A 161 -3.97 7.89 -16.93
CA TYR A 161 -4.92 8.23 -17.97
C TYR A 161 -5.18 7.03 -18.87
N ASP A 162 -6.38 6.44 -18.79
CA ASP A 162 -6.77 5.22 -19.48
C ASP A 162 -7.31 5.48 -20.89
N ALA A 163 -6.44 5.85 -21.80
CA ALA A 163 -6.80 6.13 -23.19
C ALA A 163 -7.45 4.93 -23.92
N ALA A 164 -7.20 3.71 -23.47
CA ALA A 164 -7.70 2.48 -24.09
C ALA A 164 -8.98 1.92 -23.43
N GLY A 165 -9.50 2.56 -22.37
CA GLY A 165 -10.68 2.11 -21.63
C GLY A 165 -10.50 0.74 -20.95
N ARG A 166 -9.30 0.44 -20.47
CA ARG A 166 -8.96 -0.86 -19.85
C ARG A 166 -9.65 -1.03 -18.50
N ASN A 167 -9.78 0.04 -17.71
CA ASN A 167 -10.37 0.00 -16.38
C ASN A 167 -11.75 -0.68 -16.40
N MET A 168 -12.61 -0.28 -17.32
CA MET A 168 -13.96 -0.85 -17.42
C MET A 168 -13.99 -2.28 -17.97
N ARG A 169 -12.93 -2.74 -18.64
CA ARG A 169 -12.78 -4.15 -19.04
C ARG A 169 -12.46 -5.01 -17.83
N PHE A 170 -11.55 -4.57 -16.94
CA PHE A 170 -11.27 -5.23 -15.67
C PHE A 170 -12.46 -5.20 -14.72
N ALA A 171 -13.24 -4.11 -14.71
CA ALA A 171 -14.50 -4.03 -13.95
C ALA A 171 -15.47 -5.15 -14.30
N LYS A 172 -15.61 -5.52 -15.58
CA LYS A 172 -16.44 -6.64 -16.04
C LYS A 172 -16.00 -8.00 -15.49
N MET A 173 -14.75 -8.13 -15.07
CA MET A 173 -14.20 -9.33 -14.42
C MET A 173 -14.31 -9.28 -12.88
N GLY A 174 -15.04 -8.32 -12.33
CA GLY A 174 -15.26 -8.18 -10.89
C GLY A 174 -14.12 -7.48 -10.13
N VAL A 175 -13.17 -6.85 -10.82
CA VAL A 175 -12.11 -6.07 -10.19
C VAL A 175 -12.72 -4.81 -9.56
N MET A 176 -12.39 -4.54 -8.30
CA MET A 176 -13.09 -3.54 -7.49
C MET A 176 -12.64 -2.11 -7.77
N ALA A 177 -11.32 -1.92 -7.89
CA ALA A 177 -10.74 -0.60 -7.99
C ALA A 177 -9.40 -0.63 -8.74
N VAL A 178 -9.02 0.49 -9.35
CA VAL A 178 -7.74 0.71 -10.00
C VAL A 178 -6.81 1.54 -9.11
N GLU A 179 -5.56 1.13 -9.05
CA GLU A 179 -4.44 1.84 -8.42
C GLU A 179 -3.16 1.58 -9.24
N MET A 180 -1.96 1.86 -8.75
CA MET A 180 -0.77 1.80 -9.60
C MET A 180 0.41 1.01 -8.99
N GLU A 181 0.27 0.27 -7.86
CA GLU A 181 1.42 -0.26 -7.13
C GLU A 181 1.28 -1.69 -6.58
N ALA A 182 0.07 -2.13 -6.24
CA ALA A 182 -0.15 -3.37 -5.48
C ALA A 182 0.47 -4.60 -6.15
N ALA A 183 0.35 -4.74 -7.46
CA ALA A 183 0.92 -5.88 -8.19
C ALA A 183 2.46 -5.94 -8.06
N GLY A 184 3.13 -4.80 -8.22
CA GLY A 184 4.60 -4.73 -8.06
C GLY A 184 5.04 -5.02 -6.63
N LEU A 185 4.32 -4.49 -5.65
CA LEU A 185 4.60 -4.77 -4.24
C LEU A 185 4.45 -6.26 -3.91
N TYR A 186 3.38 -6.91 -4.40
CA TYR A 186 3.16 -8.34 -4.16
C TYR A 186 4.22 -9.21 -4.83
N CYS A 187 4.62 -8.87 -6.06
CA CYS A 187 5.73 -9.54 -6.75
C CYS A 187 7.04 -9.41 -5.95
N THR A 188 7.37 -8.20 -5.51
CA THR A 188 8.59 -7.94 -4.73
C THR A 188 8.59 -8.70 -3.39
N ALA A 189 7.46 -8.69 -2.68
CA ALA A 189 7.32 -9.43 -1.42
C ALA A 189 7.51 -10.94 -1.63
N ALA A 190 6.86 -11.51 -2.65
CA ALA A 190 7.00 -12.92 -2.97
C ALA A 190 8.45 -13.30 -3.32
N TYR A 191 9.10 -12.51 -4.17
CA TYR A 191 10.49 -12.75 -4.57
C TYR A 191 11.48 -12.69 -3.40
N THR A 192 11.24 -11.82 -2.43
CA THR A 192 12.10 -11.64 -1.25
C THR A 192 11.70 -12.52 -0.06
N GLY A 193 10.65 -13.35 -0.18
CA GLY A 193 10.13 -14.18 0.91
C GLY A 193 9.53 -13.36 2.06
N LYS A 194 9.02 -12.15 1.76
CA LYS A 194 8.44 -11.20 2.70
C LYS A 194 6.93 -11.08 2.53
N ARG A 195 6.29 -10.20 3.30
CA ARG A 195 4.83 -10.08 3.37
C ARG A 195 4.36 -8.70 2.91
N ALA A 196 3.31 -8.68 2.11
CA ALA A 196 2.68 -7.45 1.63
C ALA A 196 1.15 -7.51 1.67
N LEU A 197 0.53 -6.35 1.85
CA LEU A 197 -0.89 -6.11 1.71
C LEU A 197 -1.12 -4.71 1.14
N ALA A 198 -2.09 -4.54 0.26
CA ALA A 198 -2.59 -3.24 -0.17
C ALA A 198 -3.99 -3.00 0.42
N ILE A 199 -4.13 -1.89 1.13
CA ILE A 199 -5.40 -1.34 1.59
C ILE A 199 -5.53 0.02 0.93
N CYS A 200 -6.67 0.28 0.28
CA CYS A 200 -6.88 1.54 -0.44
C CYS A 200 -8.17 2.21 0.03
N SER A 201 -8.15 3.54 0.09
CA SER A 201 -9.37 4.33 0.19
C SER A 201 -9.79 4.80 -1.19
N ILE A 202 -11.10 4.76 -1.46
CA ILE A 202 -11.65 5.22 -2.72
C ILE A 202 -11.59 6.74 -2.79
N SER A 203 -10.83 7.26 -3.74
CA SER A 203 -10.65 8.69 -3.98
C SER A 203 -11.55 9.24 -5.09
N ASP A 204 -11.94 8.37 -6.01
CA ASP A 204 -12.78 8.67 -7.15
C ASP A 204 -13.58 7.43 -7.55
N ASN A 205 -14.74 7.63 -8.15
CA ASN A 205 -15.57 6.54 -8.68
C ASN A 205 -15.75 6.72 -10.18
N LEU A 206 -15.12 5.83 -10.96
CA LEU A 206 -15.11 5.88 -12.42
C LEU A 206 -16.48 5.56 -13.04
N VAL A 207 -17.38 4.92 -12.27
CA VAL A 207 -18.73 4.59 -12.73
C VAL A 207 -19.68 5.78 -12.54
N ASN A 208 -19.56 6.46 -11.39
CA ASN A 208 -20.44 7.55 -10.99
C ASN A 208 -19.89 8.94 -11.38
N GLY A 209 -18.62 9.02 -11.79
CA GLY A 209 -17.96 10.28 -12.16
C GLY A 209 -17.77 11.25 -10.98
N THR A 210 -17.60 10.72 -9.76
CA THR A 210 -17.35 11.52 -8.55
C THR A 210 -15.89 11.39 -8.10
N GLU A 211 -15.33 12.46 -7.52
CA GLU A 211 -13.93 12.48 -7.05
C GLU A 211 -13.75 13.40 -5.83
N LEU A 212 -12.74 13.10 -5.03
CA LEU A 212 -12.25 13.95 -3.95
C LEU A 212 -11.18 14.91 -4.48
N SER A 213 -11.13 16.10 -3.89
CA SER A 213 -10.05 17.07 -4.15
C SER A 213 -8.68 16.54 -3.71
N ALA A 214 -7.60 17.19 -4.16
CA ALA A 214 -6.23 16.82 -3.79
C ALA A 214 -6.01 16.91 -2.26
N ASP A 215 -6.53 17.95 -1.61
CA ASP A 215 -6.40 18.15 -0.16
C ASP A 215 -7.17 17.07 0.63
N GLU A 216 -8.38 16.73 0.20
CA GLU A 216 -9.17 15.66 0.81
C GLU A 216 -8.45 14.31 0.69
N ARG A 217 -7.81 14.01 -0.43
CA ARG A 217 -7.02 12.77 -0.62
C ARG A 217 -5.85 12.65 0.35
N GLN A 218 -5.33 13.75 0.88
CA GLN A 218 -4.21 13.75 1.82
C GLN A 218 -4.63 13.38 3.25
N THR A 219 -5.77 13.88 3.71
CA THR A 219 -6.11 13.94 5.14
C THR A 219 -7.33 13.11 5.54
N THR A 220 -8.23 12.75 4.60
CA THR A 220 -9.51 12.11 4.94
C THR A 220 -9.47 10.58 5.08
N PHE A 221 -8.41 9.92 4.63
CA PHE A 221 -8.33 8.45 4.62
C PHE A 221 -7.93 7.82 5.95
N THR A 222 -8.40 8.39 7.06
CA THR A 222 -7.98 7.98 8.42
C THR A 222 -8.40 6.56 8.78
N ASN A 223 -9.53 6.05 8.29
CA ASN A 223 -9.98 4.68 8.54
C ASN A 223 -9.00 3.65 7.98
N MET A 224 -8.54 3.83 6.73
CA MET A 224 -7.51 2.99 6.12
C MET A 224 -6.22 2.99 6.93
N MET A 225 -5.77 4.18 7.35
CA MET A 225 -4.55 4.35 8.13
C MET A 225 -4.65 3.65 9.48
N LYS A 226 -5.79 3.80 10.20
CA LYS A 226 -6.04 3.11 11.47
C LYS A 226 -6.05 1.60 11.31
N ILE A 227 -6.72 1.06 10.28
CA ILE A 227 -6.72 -0.39 10.01
C ILE A 227 -5.28 -0.88 9.82
N ALA A 228 -4.47 -0.19 9.00
CA ALA A 228 -3.09 -0.59 8.75
C ALA A 228 -2.21 -0.53 10.02
N LEU A 229 -2.42 0.45 10.89
CA LEU A 229 -1.73 0.56 12.18
C LEU A 229 -2.12 -0.58 13.14
N GLU A 230 -3.41 -0.94 13.21
CA GLU A 230 -3.85 -2.08 14.02
C GLU A 230 -3.28 -3.40 13.48
N VAL A 231 -3.14 -3.55 12.14
CA VAL A 231 -2.43 -4.71 11.56
C VAL A 231 -0.99 -4.76 12.06
N ALA A 232 -0.28 -3.63 12.10
CA ALA A 232 1.09 -3.60 12.61
C ALA A 232 1.18 -4.08 14.06
N VAL A 233 0.22 -3.68 14.92
CA VAL A 233 0.14 -4.15 16.31
C VAL A 233 -0.13 -5.65 16.38
N LYS A 234 -1.11 -6.16 15.63
CA LYS A 234 -1.45 -7.60 15.61
C LYS A 234 -0.29 -8.45 15.10
N MET A 235 0.46 -7.99 14.10
CA MET A 235 1.62 -8.71 13.58
C MET A 235 2.81 -8.72 14.54
N ALA A 236 2.99 -7.69 15.36
CA ALA A 236 4.01 -7.66 16.40
C ALA A 236 3.72 -8.64 17.55
N ALA A 237 2.45 -8.92 17.84
CA ALA A 237 2.02 -9.85 18.87
C ALA A 237 2.15 -11.34 18.46
N LYS A 238 2.36 -11.64 17.19
CA LYS A 238 2.47 -13.02 16.64
C LYS A 238 3.90 -13.59 16.69
N LYS A 239 4.79 -13.05 17.50
CA LYS A 239 6.17 -13.53 17.67
C LYS A 239 6.26 -14.74 18.58
#